data_ec6425b51225e86e958de4813733779b
#
_entry.id   ec6425b51225e86e958de4813733779b
#
_cell.length_a   1.000
_cell.length_b   1.000
_cell.length_c   1.000
_cell.angle_alpha   90.00
_cell.angle_beta   90.00
_cell.angle_gamma   90.00
#
_symmetry.space_group_name_H-M   'P 1'
#
loop_
_entity.id
_entity.type
_entity.pdbx_description
1 polymer ?
#
loop_
_entity_poly.entity_id
_entity_poly.type
_entity_poly.pdbx_seq_one_letter_code
_entity_poly.pdbx_strand_id
1 'polypeptide(L)'
;KVEQAYRDGHAPLAAAEGYIRQVLGWREYVRGVYWTRMPAYAELNGLQAEMPLPSVFWNGETPMACLREVLTQTLQTGYAHHIQRLMVTGLYALLLGVRPQEVHAWYLGVYVDAVEWVELPNTLGMSQYADGGIMASKPYVASGKYIDRMSNYCQGCAYRPQDSVGPRACPMTTLYWDFLLRHETMLARNPRMVMQVRNAQRLGDAEREQIKVQAEAHRQQVLSG
;
A
#
# COMPACT_ATOMS: atom_id res chain seq x y z
N LYS A 1 -27.57 -15.95 7.73
CA LYS A 1 -27.71 -15.09 8.95
C LYS A 1 -27.94 -13.62 8.57
N VAL A 2 -27.09 -13.02 7.73
CA VAL A 2 -27.21 -11.57 7.38
C VAL A 2 -28.48 -11.29 6.59
N GLU A 3 -28.82 -12.13 5.59
CA GLU A 3 -30.07 -12.05 4.86
C GLU A 3 -31.29 -12.19 5.81
N GLN A 4 -31.21 -13.10 6.77
CA GLN A 4 -32.28 -13.28 7.76
C GLN A 4 -32.44 -12.03 8.64
N ALA A 5 -31.31 -11.44 9.10
CA ALA A 5 -31.35 -10.20 9.88
C ALA A 5 -32.02 -9.04 9.09
N TYR A 6 -31.81 -8.96 7.78
CA TYR A 6 -32.51 -8.03 6.92
C TYR A 6 -34.02 -8.33 6.85
N ARG A 7 -34.37 -9.59 6.61
CA ARG A 7 -35.79 -10.00 6.52
C ARG A 7 -36.56 -9.78 7.82
N ASP A 8 -35.88 -9.95 8.96
CA ASP A 8 -36.42 -9.73 10.30
C ASP A 8 -36.42 -8.25 10.73
N GLY A 9 -35.96 -7.34 9.89
CA GLY A 9 -35.91 -5.90 10.18
C GLY A 9 -34.77 -5.48 11.12
N HIS A 10 -33.85 -6.37 11.47
CA HIS A 10 -32.71 -6.08 12.35
C HIS A 10 -31.53 -5.36 11.64
N ALA A 11 -31.47 -5.38 10.32
CA ALA A 11 -30.47 -4.71 9.54
C ALA A 11 -31.06 -4.05 8.30
N PRO A 12 -30.65 -2.83 7.92
CA PRO A 12 -31.07 -2.20 6.68
C PRO A 12 -30.48 -2.91 5.46
N LEU A 13 -31.16 -2.84 4.32
CA LEU A 13 -30.74 -3.48 3.07
C LEU A 13 -29.28 -3.12 2.70
N ALA A 14 -28.90 -1.84 2.81
CA ALA A 14 -27.56 -1.38 2.46
C ALA A 14 -26.46 -2.06 3.30
N ALA A 15 -26.71 -2.31 4.60
CA ALA A 15 -25.75 -3.00 5.47
C ALA A 15 -25.66 -4.50 5.12
N ALA A 16 -26.82 -5.15 4.90
CA ALA A 16 -26.88 -6.56 4.52
C ALA A 16 -26.20 -6.81 3.15
N GLU A 17 -26.52 -5.97 2.17
CA GLU A 17 -25.94 -6.04 0.82
C GLU A 17 -24.43 -5.78 0.85
N GLY A 18 -23.97 -4.76 1.57
CA GLY A 18 -22.56 -4.46 1.72
C GLY A 18 -21.77 -5.63 2.33
N TYR A 19 -22.30 -6.25 3.39
CA TYR A 19 -21.66 -7.43 4.01
C TYR A 19 -21.61 -8.63 3.06
N ILE A 20 -22.74 -8.96 2.42
CA ILE A 20 -22.84 -10.11 1.51
C ILE A 20 -21.91 -9.91 0.32
N ARG A 21 -21.77 -8.69 -0.19
CA ARG A 21 -20.83 -8.35 -1.29
C ARG A 21 -19.37 -8.61 -0.90
N GLN A 22 -18.98 -8.34 0.36
CA GLN A 22 -17.63 -8.69 0.81
C GLN A 22 -17.41 -10.21 0.83
N VAL A 23 -18.37 -10.97 1.33
CA VAL A 23 -18.24 -12.43 1.42
C VAL A 23 -18.31 -13.11 0.05
N LEU A 24 -19.31 -12.82 -0.76
CA LEU A 24 -19.46 -13.45 -2.07
C LEU A 24 -18.57 -12.82 -3.15
N GLY A 25 -18.50 -11.49 -3.18
CA GLY A 25 -17.73 -10.76 -4.19
C GLY A 25 -16.23 -10.84 -3.92
N TRP A 26 -15.77 -10.17 -2.85
CA TRP A 26 -14.34 -10.02 -2.61
C TRP A 26 -13.67 -11.34 -2.18
N ARG A 27 -14.21 -11.99 -1.13
CA ARG A 27 -13.62 -13.22 -0.60
C ARG A 27 -13.53 -14.34 -1.65
N GLU A 28 -14.61 -14.59 -2.39
CA GLU A 28 -14.60 -15.65 -3.42
C GLU A 28 -13.79 -15.26 -4.65
N TYR A 29 -13.70 -13.97 -4.97
CA TYR A 29 -12.79 -13.49 -6.02
C TYR A 29 -11.31 -13.76 -5.66
N VAL A 30 -10.90 -13.37 -4.44
CA VAL A 30 -9.55 -13.62 -3.92
C VAL A 30 -9.24 -15.13 -3.93
N ARG A 31 -10.19 -15.95 -3.44
CA ARG A 31 -10.08 -17.41 -3.44
C ARG A 31 -9.91 -17.96 -4.86
N GLY A 32 -10.68 -17.44 -5.82
CA GLY A 32 -10.59 -17.82 -7.22
C GLY A 32 -9.21 -17.50 -7.80
N VAL A 33 -8.69 -16.30 -7.57
CA VAL A 33 -7.34 -15.89 -8.01
C VAL A 33 -6.28 -16.83 -7.43
N TYR A 34 -6.30 -17.07 -6.12
CA TYR A 34 -5.34 -17.95 -5.47
C TYR A 34 -5.34 -19.35 -6.09
N TRP A 35 -6.47 -20.05 -6.06
CA TRP A 35 -6.53 -21.45 -6.49
C TRP A 35 -6.33 -21.68 -8.00
N THR A 36 -6.59 -20.66 -8.84
CA THR A 36 -6.41 -20.77 -10.28
C THR A 36 -5.03 -20.32 -10.77
N ARG A 37 -4.28 -19.56 -9.95
CA ARG A 37 -3.01 -18.95 -10.37
C ARG A 37 -1.78 -19.47 -9.64
N MET A 38 -1.95 -20.13 -8.50
CA MET A 38 -0.83 -20.75 -7.78
C MET A 38 -0.26 -21.96 -8.53
N PRO A 39 1.05 -22.29 -8.39
CA PRO A 39 2.04 -21.57 -7.56
C PRO A 39 2.67 -20.35 -8.24
N ALA A 40 2.52 -20.18 -9.54
CA ALA A 40 3.20 -19.13 -10.31
C ALA A 40 2.84 -17.69 -9.83
N TYR A 41 1.65 -17.50 -9.26
CA TYR A 41 1.22 -16.20 -8.75
C TYR A 41 2.12 -15.65 -7.63
N ALA A 42 2.65 -16.54 -6.78
CA ALA A 42 3.53 -16.16 -5.68
C ALA A 42 4.85 -15.51 -6.13
N GLU A 43 5.30 -15.82 -7.36
CA GLU A 43 6.56 -15.31 -7.90
C GLU A 43 6.40 -14.00 -8.70
N LEU A 44 5.19 -13.46 -8.78
CA LEU A 44 4.93 -12.26 -9.58
C LEU A 44 5.59 -11.03 -8.95
N ASN A 45 6.25 -10.24 -9.81
CA ASN A 45 6.89 -8.97 -9.48
C ASN A 45 6.84 -8.02 -10.69
N GLY A 46 5.64 -7.65 -11.09
CA GLY A 46 5.41 -6.85 -12.30
C GLY A 46 6.00 -5.44 -12.27
N LEU A 47 6.31 -4.91 -11.08
CA LEU A 47 7.00 -3.63 -10.90
C LEU A 47 8.53 -3.76 -10.82
N GLN A 48 9.07 -4.97 -10.87
CA GLN A 48 10.50 -5.25 -10.74
C GLN A 48 11.10 -4.63 -9.46
N ALA A 49 10.39 -4.78 -8.34
CA ALA A 49 10.80 -4.27 -7.04
C ALA A 49 11.82 -5.21 -6.40
N GLU A 50 13.01 -4.70 -6.04
CA GLU A 50 14.15 -5.51 -5.60
C GLU A 50 14.66 -5.14 -4.20
N MET A 51 14.12 -4.08 -3.58
CA MET A 51 14.56 -3.64 -2.27
C MET A 51 14.19 -4.69 -1.20
N PRO A 52 15.10 -5.06 -0.28
CA PRO A 52 14.76 -5.90 0.85
C PRO A 52 13.81 -5.17 1.81
N LEU A 53 13.08 -5.92 2.63
CA LEU A 53 12.20 -5.35 3.65
C LEU A 53 13.04 -4.64 4.73
N PRO A 54 12.89 -3.31 4.93
CA PRO A 54 13.69 -2.57 5.88
C PRO A 54 13.44 -2.97 7.35
N SER A 55 14.46 -2.78 8.20
CA SER A 55 14.41 -3.07 9.64
C SER A 55 13.26 -2.37 10.36
N VAL A 56 12.82 -1.21 9.90
CA VAL A 56 11.68 -0.47 10.46
C VAL A 56 10.39 -1.29 10.56
N PHE A 57 10.19 -2.27 9.67
CA PHE A 57 9.04 -3.18 9.74
C PHE A 57 9.10 -4.12 10.95
N TRP A 58 10.26 -4.34 11.52
CA TRP A 58 10.50 -5.21 12.67
C TRP A 58 10.62 -4.49 14.00
N ASN A 59 11.02 -3.21 14.01
CA ASN A 59 11.22 -2.43 15.24
C ASN A 59 10.29 -1.23 15.39
N GLY A 60 9.66 -0.74 14.29
CA GLY A 60 8.80 0.44 14.30
C GLY A 60 9.56 1.75 14.48
N GLU A 61 10.90 1.74 14.45
CA GLU A 61 11.74 2.91 14.73
C GLU A 61 11.79 3.86 13.53
N THR A 62 10.97 4.89 13.54
CA THR A 62 10.90 5.89 12.46
C THR A 62 10.36 7.23 12.97
N PRO A 63 10.85 8.36 12.42
CA PRO A 63 10.25 9.67 12.68
C PRO A 63 8.90 9.88 11.97
N MET A 64 8.50 8.98 11.06
CA MET A 64 7.21 9.04 10.37
C MET A 64 6.09 8.57 11.31
N ALA A 65 5.30 9.50 11.85
CA ALA A 65 4.29 9.20 12.86
C ALA A 65 3.28 8.12 12.41
N CYS A 66 2.77 8.22 11.18
CA CYS A 66 1.83 7.23 10.65
C CYS A 66 2.41 5.81 10.61
N LEU A 67 3.65 5.67 10.18
CA LEU A 67 4.32 4.38 10.07
C LEU A 67 4.66 3.83 11.46
N ARG A 68 5.22 4.67 12.36
CA ARG A 68 5.53 4.30 13.73
C ARG A 68 4.29 3.78 14.48
N GLU A 69 3.19 4.53 14.45
CA GLU A 69 1.96 4.15 15.16
C GLU A 69 1.38 2.82 14.64
N VAL A 70 1.32 2.66 13.31
CA VAL A 70 0.78 1.44 12.70
C VAL A 70 1.68 0.24 12.94
N LEU A 71 3.01 0.39 12.83
CA LEU A 71 3.95 -0.70 13.09
C LEU A 71 3.99 -1.07 14.57
N THR A 72 4.00 -0.08 15.48
CA THR A 72 3.93 -0.34 16.92
C THR A 72 2.66 -1.13 17.27
N GLN A 73 1.49 -0.69 16.80
CA GLN A 73 0.25 -1.43 16.97
C GLN A 73 0.35 -2.86 16.42
N THR A 74 0.85 -3.00 15.19
CA THR A 74 0.98 -4.30 14.52
C THR A 74 1.87 -5.26 15.31
N LEU A 75 3.05 -4.81 15.73
CA LEU A 75 4.01 -5.65 16.46
C LEU A 75 3.54 -6.01 17.87
N GLN A 76 2.77 -5.13 18.52
CA GLN A 76 2.24 -5.40 19.87
C GLN A 76 1.00 -6.29 19.86
N THR A 77 0.14 -6.18 18.85
CA THR A 77 -1.18 -6.83 18.86
C THR A 77 -1.35 -7.91 17.79
N GLY A 78 -0.41 -8.03 16.85
CA GLY A 78 -0.55 -8.87 15.67
C GLY A 78 -1.68 -8.41 14.73
N TYR A 79 -2.15 -7.16 14.87
CA TYR A 79 -3.29 -6.67 14.12
C TYR A 79 -3.16 -5.21 13.70
N ALA A 80 -3.60 -4.92 12.47
CA ALA A 80 -3.87 -3.58 11.98
C ALA A 80 -5.13 -3.60 11.11
N HIS A 81 -5.90 -2.51 11.10
CA HIS A 81 -7.07 -2.36 10.23
C HIS A 81 -6.64 -2.43 8.76
N HIS A 82 -7.52 -2.96 7.89
CA HIS A 82 -7.23 -3.14 6.46
C HIS A 82 -6.64 -1.88 5.79
N ILE A 83 -7.19 -0.69 6.09
CA ILE A 83 -6.68 0.57 5.51
C ILE A 83 -5.28 0.91 6.03
N GLN A 84 -4.94 0.58 7.27
CA GLN A 84 -3.58 0.74 7.80
C GLN A 84 -2.61 -0.20 7.05
N ARG A 85 -3.00 -1.46 6.83
CA ARG A 85 -2.20 -2.42 6.07
C ARG A 85 -2.01 -1.96 4.61
N LEU A 86 -3.07 -1.55 3.94
CA LEU A 86 -3.01 -1.16 2.53
C LEU A 86 -2.35 0.20 2.32
N MET A 87 -2.78 1.23 3.07
CA MET A 87 -2.46 2.63 2.78
C MET A 87 -1.40 3.26 3.71
N VAL A 88 -0.83 2.48 4.63
CA VAL A 88 0.32 2.91 5.44
C VAL A 88 1.48 1.96 5.21
N THR A 89 1.46 0.76 5.78
CA THR A 89 2.59 -0.19 5.67
C THR A 89 2.77 -0.72 4.26
N GLY A 90 1.71 -1.18 3.61
CA GLY A 90 1.75 -1.67 2.24
C GLY A 90 2.08 -0.58 1.22
N LEU A 91 1.49 0.61 1.37
CA LEU A 91 1.83 1.77 0.55
C LEU A 91 3.31 2.15 0.69
N TYR A 92 3.84 2.18 1.91
CA TYR A 92 5.25 2.50 2.12
C TYR A 92 6.18 1.48 1.46
N ALA A 93 5.91 0.18 1.63
CA ALA A 93 6.66 -0.88 0.97
C ALA A 93 6.62 -0.76 -0.57
N LEU A 94 5.44 -0.54 -1.14
CA LEU A 94 5.25 -0.33 -2.58
C LEU A 94 6.05 0.86 -3.11
N LEU A 95 5.98 2.00 -2.43
CA LEU A 95 6.66 3.23 -2.84
C LEU A 95 8.19 3.12 -2.73
N LEU A 96 8.69 2.42 -1.71
CA LEU A 96 10.11 2.09 -1.59
C LEU A 96 10.59 1.17 -2.72
N GLY A 97 9.74 0.28 -3.20
CA GLY A 97 10.09 -0.77 -4.14
C GLY A 97 10.59 -2.03 -3.42
N VAL A 98 10.00 -2.35 -2.26
CA VAL A 98 10.28 -3.60 -1.53
C VAL A 98 9.78 -4.78 -2.34
N ARG A 99 10.58 -5.87 -2.36
CA ARG A 99 10.22 -7.12 -3.02
C ARG A 99 8.87 -7.64 -2.50
N PRO A 100 7.87 -7.87 -3.39
CA PRO A 100 6.52 -8.25 -2.96
C PRO A 100 6.46 -9.50 -2.07
N GLN A 101 7.33 -10.46 -2.33
CA GLN A 101 7.44 -11.71 -1.58
C GLN A 101 7.87 -11.47 -0.12
N GLU A 102 8.72 -10.49 0.12
CA GLU A 102 9.13 -10.13 1.48
C GLU A 102 8.01 -9.43 2.25
N VAL A 103 7.24 -8.58 1.56
CA VAL A 103 6.04 -7.96 2.15
C VAL A 103 5.00 -9.02 2.50
N HIS A 104 4.78 -9.99 1.60
CA HIS A 104 3.89 -11.13 1.84
C HIS A 104 4.36 -11.95 3.05
N ALA A 105 5.63 -12.37 3.07
CA ALA A 105 6.18 -13.16 4.16
C ALA A 105 6.05 -12.45 5.52
N TRP A 106 6.29 -11.13 5.56
CA TRP A 106 6.11 -10.34 6.77
C TRP A 106 4.64 -10.27 7.19
N TYR A 107 3.69 -10.01 6.26
CA TYR A 107 2.27 -9.95 6.59
C TYR A 107 1.76 -11.30 7.11
N LEU A 108 2.16 -12.39 6.46
CA LEU A 108 1.77 -13.74 6.87
C LEU A 108 2.33 -14.10 8.24
N GLY A 109 3.54 -13.61 8.57
CA GLY A 109 4.21 -13.90 9.85
C GLY A 109 3.71 -13.06 11.03
N VAL A 110 3.27 -11.81 10.80
CA VAL A 110 2.95 -10.90 11.91
C VAL A 110 1.46 -10.76 12.21
N TYR A 111 0.58 -10.92 11.22
CA TYR A 111 -0.86 -10.74 11.45
C TYR A 111 -1.52 -12.04 11.93
N VAL A 112 -2.17 -11.99 13.09
CA VAL A 112 -2.87 -13.16 13.69
C VAL A 112 -4.04 -13.68 12.88
N ASP A 113 -4.60 -12.87 12.00
CA ASP A 113 -5.71 -13.20 11.10
C ASP A 113 -5.25 -13.55 9.68
N ALA A 114 -3.94 -13.60 9.43
CA ALA A 114 -3.39 -13.93 8.11
C ALA A 114 -3.61 -15.40 7.77
N VAL A 115 -4.22 -15.63 6.62
CA VAL A 115 -4.38 -16.94 6.00
C VAL A 115 -3.90 -16.81 4.55
N GLU A 116 -2.96 -17.64 4.14
CA GLU A 116 -2.22 -17.45 2.89
C GLU A 116 -3.11 -17.20 1.66
N TRP A 117 -4.14 -18.00 1.46
CA TRP A 117 -5.00 -17.85 0.28
C TRP A 117 -5.80 -16.54 0.25
N VAL A 118 -6.03 -15.90 1.42
CA VAL A 118 -6.63 -14.57 1.51
C VAL A 118 -5.56 -13.50 1.42
N GLU A 119 -4.47 -13.68 2.16
CA GLU A 119 -3.44 -12.66 2.34
C GLU A 119 -2.62 -12.47 1.06
N LEU A 120 -2.12 -13.56 0.44
CA LEU A 120 -1.20 -13.48 -0.69
C LEU A 120 -1.75 -12.67 -1.88
N PRO A 121 -2.98 -12.91 -2.41
CA PRO A 121 -3.48 -12.07 -3.51
C PRO A 121 -3.75 -10.63 -3.08
N ASN A 122 -4.17 -10.39 -1.83
CA ASN A 122 -4.36 -9.04 -1.31
C ASN A 122 -3.03 -8.29 -1.17
N THR A 123 -1.95 -8.97 -0.79
CA THR A 123 -0.64 -8.35 -0.65
C THR A 123 0.04 -8.20 -2.01
N LEU A 124 0.29 -9.29 -2.73
CA LEU A 124 0.98 -9.20 -4.03
C LEU A 124 0.16 -8.41 -5.05
N GLY A 125 -1.12 -8.73 -5.20
CA GLY A 125 -1.94 -8.14 -6.25
C GLY A 125 -2.47 -6.76 -5.91
N MET A 126 -3.17 -6.60 -4.78
CA MET A 126 -3.79 -5.32 -4.43
C MET A 126 -2.79 -4.33 -3.87
N SER A 127 -2.02 -4.72 -2.84
CA SER A 127 -1.13 -3.81 -2.12
C SER A 127 0.12 -3.48 -2.94
N GLN A 128 0.81 -4.48 -3.48
CA GLN A 128 2.09 -4.32 -4.17
C GLN A 128 1.97 -4.24 -5.70
N TYR A 129 0.78 -4.44 -6.25
CA TYR A 129 0.52 -4.43 -7.70
C TYR A 129 1.49 -5.32 -8.50
N ALA A 130 1.96 -6.38 -7.87
CA ALA A 130 2.95 -7.28 -8.44
C ALA A 130 2.39 -8.13 -9.59
N ASP A 131 1.07 -8.32 -9.64
CA ASP A 131 0.36 -9.13 -10.64
C ASP A 131 -0.03 -8.35 -11.92
N GLY A 132 0.36 -7.08 -12.01
CA GLY A 132 0.10 -6.25 -13.18
C GLY A 132 -1.37 -5.90 -13.40
N GLY A 133 -2.24 -6.10 -12.42
CA GLY A 133 -3.62 -5.66 -12.48
C GLY A 133 -4.67 -6.78 -12.51
N ILE A 134 -4.33 -7.98 -12.10
CA ILE A 134 -5.30 -9.09 -11.92
C ILE A 134 -6.22 -8.78 -10.74
N MET A 135 -5.65 -8.44 -9.56
CA MET A 135 -6.42 -8.14 -8.36
C MET A 135 -6.96 -6.71 -8.33
N ALA A 136 -6.16 -5.76 -8.76
CA ALA A 136 -6.49 -4.34 -8.68
C ALA A 136 -6.34 -3.67 -10.03
N SER A 137 -7.35 -2.93 -10.47
CA SER A 137 -7.35 -2.25 -11.79
C SER A 137 -6.34 -1.12 -11.93
N LYS A 138 -5.68 -0.71 -10.84
CA LYS A 138 -4.58 0.27 -10.77
C LYS A 138 -3.81 0.06 -9.48
N PRO A 139 -2.53 0.51 -9.40
CA PRO A 139 -1.82 0.52 -8.14
C PRO A 139 -2.46 1.46 -7.12
N TYR A 140 -2.52 1.05 -5.86
CA TYR A 140 -3.03 1.86 -4.74
C TYR A 140 -1.93 2.78 -4.22
N VAL A 141 -1.52 3.74 -5.04
CA VAL A 141 -0.50 4.72 -4.69
C VAL A 141 -1.12 6.06 -4.30
N ALA A 142 -0.59 6.65 -3.25
CA ALA A 142 -1.00 7.94 -2.71
C ALA A 142 0.17 8.65 -2.04
N SER A 143 0.10 9.99 -1.98
CA SER A 143 1.05 10.80 -1.22
C SER A 143 0.65 10.90 0.26
N GLY A 144 1.50 11.49 1.08
CA GLY A 144 1.21 11.80 2.49
C GLY A 144 -0.07 12.60 2.70
N LYS A 145 -0.52 13.37 1.69
CA LYS A 145 -1.80 14.12 1.73
C LYS A 145 -3.02 13.21 1.90
N TYR A 146 -2.95 11.98 1.41
CA TYR A 146 -4.02 11.00 1.63
C TYR A 146 -4.09 10.61 3.12
N ILE A 147 -2.95 10.31 3.73
CA ILE A 147 -2.85 9.94 5.15
C ILE A 147 -3.30 11.10 6.04
N ASP A 148 -2.89 12.33 5.73
CA ASP A 148 -3.28 13.55 6.43
C ASP A 148 -4.81 13.76 6.44
N ARG A 149 -5.45 13.52 5.29
CA ARG A 149 -6.91 13.64 5.16
C ARG A 149 -7.68 12.53 5.88
N MET A 150 -7.12 11.32 5.92
CA MET A 150 -7.83 10.12 6.42
C MET A 150 -7.54 9.80 7.88
N SER A 151 -6.62 10.53 8.52
CA SER A 151 -6.19 10.27 9.89
C SER A 151 -5.69 11.53 10.58
N ASN A 152 -5.36 11.42 11.85
CA ASN A 152 -4.72 12.48 12.64
C ASN A 152 -3.20 12.30 12.80
N TYR A 153 -2.59 11.30 12.13
CA TYR A 153 -1.16 11.00 12.29
C TYR A 153 -0.24 12.17 11.95
N CYS A 154 -0.62 12.98 10.96
CA CYS A 154 0.21 14.09 10.50
C CYS A 154 0.24 15.30 11.45
N GLN A 155 -0.71 15.41 12.39
CA GLN A 155 -0.80 16.55 13.31
C GLN A 155 0.42 16.70 14.23
N GLY A 156 1.05 15.59 14.62
CA GLY A 156 2.27 15.57 15.44
C GLY A 156 3.52 15.08 14.73
N CYS A 157 3.48 14.97 13.38
CA CYS A 157 4.57 14.42 12.61
C CYS A 157 5.69 15.44 12.37
N ALA A 158 6.94 14.99 12.35
CA ALA A 158 8.10 15.83 12.00
C ALA A 158 8.05 16.32 10.54
N TYR A 159 7.35 15.60 9.67
CA TYR A 159 7.26 15.85 8.24
C TYR A 159 5.97 16.56 7.84
N ARG A 160 6.02 17.27 6.71
CA ARG A 160 4.87 17.96 6.11
C ARG A 160 4.34 17.17 4.92
N PRO A 161 3.08 16.68 4.95
CA PRO A 161 2.53 15.86 3.88
C PRO A 161 2.37 16.58 2.54
N GLN A 162 2.39 17.93 2.54
CA GLN A 162 2.28 18.76 1.35
C GLN A 162 3.59 18.85 0.56
N ASP A 163 4.74 18.71 1.24
CA ASP A 163 6.05 18.96 0.68
C ASP A 163 6.59 17.66 0.05
N SER A 164 7.07 17.77 -1.19
CA SER A 164 7.69 16.67 -1.95
C SER A 164 9.22 16.65 -1.83
N VAL A 165 9.82 17.82 -1.55
CA VAL A 165 11.27 18.00 -1.42
C VAL A 165 11.59 18.94 -0.26
N GLY A 166 12.82 18.85 0.26
CA GLY A 166 13.30 19.66 1.36
C GLY A 166 13.36 18.93 2.71
N PRO A 167 13.90 19.58 3.76
CA PRO A 167 14.25 18.91 5.03
C PRO A 167 13.05 18.42 5.83
N ARG A 168 11.87 18.94 5.58
CA ARG A 168 10.62 18.51 6.22
C ARG A 168 9.65 17.82 5.27
N ALA A 169 10.07 17.50 4.05
CA ALA A 169 9.25 16.81 3.08
C ALA A 169 8.83 15.43 3.62
N CYS A 170 7.56 15.09 3.42
CA CYS A 170 7.05 13.79 3.84
C CYS A 170 7.61 12.69 2.93
N PRO A 171 8.30 11.66 3.47
CA PRO A 171 8.84 10.58 2.65
C PRO A 171 7.77 9.89 1.80
N MET A 172 6.53 9.72 2.30
CA MET A 172 5.42 9.21 1.48
C MET A 172 5.14 10.08 0.25
N THR A 173 5.25 11.40 0.38
CA THR A 173 4.99 12.32 -0.73
C THR A 173 6.16 12.33 -1.72
N THR A 174 7.39 12.36 -1.24
CA THR A 174 8.59 12.26 -2.08
C THR A 174 8.59 10.95 -2.88
N LEU A 175 8.43 9.82 -2.19
CA LEU A 175 8.39 8.48 -2.81
C LEU A 175 7.19 8.28 -3.75
N TYR A 176 6.04 8.90 -3.48
CA TYR A 176 4.89 8.89 -4.40
C TYR A 176 5.23 9.52 -5.75
N TRP A 177 5.84 10.70 -5.74
CA TRP A 177 6.25 11.35 -6.98
C TRP A 177 7.35 10.56 -7.69
N ASP A 178 8.33 10.06 -6.96
CA ASP A 178 9.36 9.19 -7.53
C ASP A 178 8.77 7.90 -8.13
N PHE A 179 7.78 7.27 -7.49
CA PHE A 179 7.07 6.12 -8.04
C PHE A 179 6.39 6.44 -9.38
N LEU A 180 5.71 7.59 -9.47
CA LEU A 180 5.08 8.00 -10.73
C LEU A 180 6.11 8.24 -11.83
N LEU A 181 7.26 8.82 -11.50
CA LEU A 181 8.35 9.06 -12.46
C LEU A 181 9.02 7.76 -12.92
N ARG A 182 9.31 6.84 -11.99
CA ARG A 182 9.92 5.54 -12.32
C ARG A 182 9.03 4.66 -13.20
N HIS A 183 7.73 4.69 -12.97
CA HIS A 183 6.78 3.83 -13.66
C HIS A 183 5.92 4.57 -14.70
N GLU A 184 6.32 5.77 -15.13
CA GLU A 184 5.55 6.65 -16.01
C GLU A 184 5.04 5.92 -17.27
N THR A 185 5.91 5.20 -17.97
CA THR A 185 5.59 4.49 -19.22
C THR A 185 4.50 3.43 -19.01
N MET A 186 4.59 2.66 -17.93
CA MET A 186 3.62 1.63 -17.59
C MET A 186 2.29 2.25 -17.16
N LEU A 187 2.35 3.25 -16.28
CA LEU A 187 1.17 3.93 -15.74
C LEU A 187 0.39 4.71 -16.81
N ALA A 188 1.08 5.26 -17.82
CA ALA A 188 0.44 5.95 -18.94
C ALA A 188 -0.51 5.05 -19.77
N ARG A 189 -0.28 3.74 -19.73
CA ARG A 189 -1.14 2.74 -20.39
C ARG A 189 -2.41 2.40 -19.57
N ASN A 190 -2.46 2.84 -18.32
CA ASN A 190 -3.61 2.57 -17.43
C ASN A 190 -4.55 3.78 -17.42
N PRO A 191 -5.79 3.67 -17.95
CA PRO A 191 -6.74 4.80 -18.04
C PRO A 191 -7.04 5.43 -16.66
N ARG A 192 -6.95 4.65 -15.56
CA ARG A 192 -7.21 5.13 -14.20
C ARG A 192 -6.03 5.90 -13.59
N MET A 193 -4.85 5.91 -14.26
CA MET A 193 -3.64 6.59 -13.80
C MET A 193 -3.26 7.80 -14.67
N VAL A 194 -3.97 8.06 -15.76
CA VAL A 194 -3.65 9.13 -16.71
C VAL A 194 -3.52 10.50 -16.03
N MET A 195 -4.41 10.82 -15.09
CA MET A 195 -4.35 12.12 -14.39
C MET A 195 -3.09 12.25 -13.51
N GLN A 196 -2.72 11.19 -12.80
CA GLN A 196 -1.52 11.16 -11.98
C GLN A 196 -0.25 11.29 -12.84
N VAL A 197 -0.21 10.59 -13.97
CA VAL A 197 0.89 10.68 -14.94
C VAL A 197 1.00 12.10 -15.50
N ARG A 198 -0.10 12.70 -15.94
CA ARG A 198 -0.12 14.09 -16.41
C ARG A 198 0.36 15.08 -15.36
N ASN A 199 0.01 14.85 -14.09
CA ASN A 199 0.49 15.70 -13.01
C ASN A 199 2.01 15.54 -12.82
N ALA A 200 2.55 14.33 -12.91
CA ALA A 200 3.99 14.09 -12.85
C ALA A 200 4.73 14.72 -14.05
N GLN A 201 4.12 14.71 -15.24
CA GLN A 201 4.68 15.32 -16.45
C GLN A 201 4.78 16.85 -16.38
N ARG A 202 3.98 17.49 -15.51
CA ARG A 202 4.04 18.95 -15.31
C ARG A 202 5.15 19.40 -14.36
N LEU A 203 5.79 18.47 -13.66
CA LEU A 203 6.96 18.79 -12.82
C LEU A 203 8.11 19.27 -13.71
N GLY A 204 8.76 20.35 -13.30
CA GLY A 204 9.98 20.83 -13.97
C GLY A 204 11.17 19.88 -13.76
N ASP A 205 12.15 19.91 -14.66
CA ASP A 205 13.30 18.99 -14.63
C ASP A 205 14.08 19.09 -13.32
N ALA A 206 14.27 20.30 -12.79
CA ALA A 206 14.96 20.51 -11.51
C ALA A 206 14.18 19.87 -10.34
N GLU A 207 12.85 19.99 -10.31
CA GLU A 207 12.02 19.37 -9.27
C GLU A 207 12.03 17.85 -9.38
N ARG A 208 11.95 17.30 -10.59
CA ARG A 208 12.06 15.85 -10.83
C ARG A 208 13.38 15.30 -10.32
N GLU A 209 14.48 16.00 -10.57
CA GLU A 209 15.79 15.57 -10.09
C GLU A 209 15.89 15.63 -8.57
N GLN A 210 15.41 16.70 -7.95
CA GLN A 210 15.36 16.81 -6.48
C GLN A 210 14.53 15.70 -5.84
N ILE A 211 13.38 15.34 -6.42
CA ILE A 211 12.54 14.23 -5.94
C ILE A 211 13.31 12.91 -6.00
N LYS A 212 13.98 12.61 -7.11
CA LYS A 212 14.76 11.37 -7.28
C LYS A 212 15.90 11.27 -6.27
N VAL A 213 16.67 12.34 -6.13
CA VAL A 213 17.79 12.39 -5.19
C VAL A 213 17.31 12.19 -3.77
N GLN A 214 16.23 12.87 -3.36
CA GLN A 214 15.71 12.76 -2.01
C GLN A 214 15.04 11.39 -1.75
N ALA A 215 14.37 10.81 -2.74
CA ALA A 215 13.81 9.46 -2.64
C ALA A 215 14.90 8.41 -2.48
N GLU A 216 15.97 8.54 -3.24
CA GLU A 216 17.12 7.62 -3.13
C GLU A 216 17.83 7.76 -1.78
N ALA A 217 18.08 8.99 -1.33
CA ALA A 217 18.63 9.24 0.00
C ALA A 217 17.80 8.59 1.11
N HIS A 218 16.46 8.67 1.01
CA HIS A 218 15.55 8.01 1.95
C HIS A 218 15.66 6.49 1.91
N ARG A 219 15.74 5.87 0.72
CA ARG A 219 15.96 4.42 0.57
C ARG A 219 17.25 3.97 1.22
N GLN A 220 18.34 4.69 0.97
CA GLN A 220 19.66 4.38 1.58
C GLN A 220 19.59 4.49 3.10
N GLN A 221 18.94 5.53 3.61
CA GLN A 221 18.78 5.72 5.07
C GLN A 221 18.05 4.54 5.72
N VAL A 222 16.94 4.07 5.13
CA VAL A 222 16.15 2.98 5.73
C VAL A 222 16.78 1.60 5.54
N LEU A 223 17.75 1.45 4.62
CA LEU A 223 18.52 0.22 4.45
C LEU A 223 19.71 0.14 5.42
N SER A 224 20.25 1.30 5.85
CA SER A 224 21.42 1.37 6.73
C SER A 224 21.07 1.38 8.22
N GLY A 225 19.84 1.55 8.58
CA GLY A 225 19.33 1.51 9.98
C GLY A 225 18.61 0.24 10.28
#